data_9098ce46ffb7c25d548773cd2b763d74
#
_entry.id   9098ce46ffb7c25d548773cd2b763d74
#
_cell.length_a   1.000
_cell.length_b   1.000
_cell.length_c   1.000
_cell.angle_alpha   90.00
_cell.angle_beta   90.00
_cell.angle_gamma   90.00
#
_symmetry.space_group_name_H-M   'P 1'
#
loop_
_entity.id
_entity.type
_entity.pdbx_description
1 polymer ?
#
loop_
_entity_poly.entity_id
_entity_poly.type
_entity_poly.pdbx_seq_one_letter_code
_entity_poly.pdbx_strand_id
1 'polypeptide(L)'
;MNNLSRKDLALVSLMLFSLFFGAGNLIFPPFLGQSAGTSTWVTMIGFLITSVGFPILGVVAVAKSSGLHNLASRVHPLFATVFTILIYLSIGPGLGIPRAGSLPFEMAVRPFMPEGLVSHGLALFIYTFIFFSVAYWLCLSPSKLVDRMGKILTPTLLILISAIFIASIFKPLGSYGEVTGNYIHSPFVSGFLDGYMTMDTIAALNFGIVISLVIKSKGIEGEKAIVKNSVKAGIFAGGLLIIIYSMLAHLGATSGGRFGATENGAQTLANVMLYIFGDGGAVLLAVIFTLACLTTCVGLITSCSQYFVTLSSKVSYKAWVRILALSSMILANM
;
A
#
# COMPACT_ATOMS: atom_id res chain seq x y z
N MET A 1 0.20 -30.54 -5.49
CA MET A 1 -0.99 -30.12 -4.67
C MET A 1 -1.79 -29.07 -5.44
N ASN A 2 -3.12 -29.14 -5.47
CA ASN A 2 -3.94 -28.21 -6.26
C ASN A 2 -4.45 -26.97 -5.47
N ASN A 3 -4.33 -26.97 -4.16
CA ASN A 3 -4.76 -25.87 -3.29
C ASN A 3 -3.73 -25.64 -2.18
N LEU A 4 -3.57 -24.37 -1.79
CA LEU A 4 -2.85 -23.97 -0.57
C LEU A 4 -3.53 -24.52 0.68
N SER A 5 -2.77 -24.82 1.72
CA SER A 5 -3.34 -25.06 3.05
C SER A 5 -4.09 -23.80 3.53
N ARG A 6 -5.05 -23.96 4.44
CA ARG A 6 -5.78 -22.79 5.01
C ARG A 6 -4.83 -21.78 5.63
N LYS A 7 -3.77 -22.25 6.30
CA LYS A 7 -2.73 -21.43 6.90
C LYS A 7 -1.91 -20.67 5.85
N ASP A 8 -1.45 -21.36 4.79
CA ASP A 8 -0.69 -20.71 3.72
C ASP A 8 -1.54 -19.73 2.94
N LEU A 9 -2.82 -20.04 2.69
CA LEU A 9 -3.75 -19.11 2.05
C LEU A 9 -3.91 -17.84 2.88
N ALA A 10 -4.12 -17.94 4.19
CA ALA A 10 -4.20 -16.79 5.08
C ALA A 10 -2.92 -15.95 5.04
N LEU A 11 -1.74 -16.59 5.12
CA LEU A 11 -0.45 -15.88 5.08
C LEU A 11 -0.20 -15.18 3.74
N VAL A 12 -0.54 -15.83 2.63
CA VAL A 12 -0.42 -15.23 1.28
C VAL A 12 -1.40 -14.07 1.12
N SER A 13 -2.61 -14.20 1.65
CA SER A 13 -3.62 -13.12 1.63
C SER A 13 -3.20 -11.92 2.48
N LEU A 14 -2.65 -12.14 3.67
CA LEU A 14 -2.09 -11.08 4.53
C LEU A 14 -0.88 -10.41 3.87
N MET A 15 -0.01 -11.19 3.23
CA MET A 15 1.08 -10.62 2.45
C MET A 15 0.56 -9.77 1.30
N LEU A 16 -0.42 -10.26 0.52
CA LEU A 16 -1.00 -9.49 -0.59
C LEU A 16 -1.68 -8.21 -0.11
N PHE A 17 -2.42 -8.27 0.99
CA PHE A 17 -2.97 -7.08 1.66
C PHE A 17 -1.85 -6.05 1.93
N SER A 18 -0.75 -6.47 2.56
CA SER A 18 0.32 -5.56 2.94
C SER A 18 1.14 -5.03 1.77
N LEU A 19 1.17 -5.73 0.64
CA LEU A 19 1.77 -5.22 -0.59
C LEU A 19 0.99 -4.02 -1.14
N PHE A 20 -0.33 -4.08 -1.08
CA PHE A 20 -1.20 -2.98 -1.51
C PHE A 20 -1.28 -1.87 -0.47
N PHE A 21 -1.39 -2.21 0.81
CA PHE A 21 -1.69 -1.25 1.86
C PHE A 21 -0.47 -0.37 2.20
N GLY A 22 -0.30 0.70 1.45
CA GLY A 22 0.76 1.71 1.61
C GLY A 22 0.23 3.06 2.13
N ALA A 23 1.02 4.11 1.93
CA ALA A 23 0.68 5.46 2.39
C ALA A 23 -0.60 6.01 1.77
N GLY A 24 -0.81 5.81 0.46
CA GLY A 24 -2.03 6.25 -0.22
C GLY A 24 -3.27 5.67 0.42
N ASN A 25 -3.21 4.39 0.78
CA ASN A 25 -4.29 3.64 1.39
C ASN A 25 -4.62 4.09 2.81
N LEU A 26 -3.67 4.73 3.50
CA LEU A 26 -3.90 5.42 4.78
C LEU A 26 -4.45 6.83 4.61
N ILE A 27 -4.10 7.53 3.53
CA ILE A 27 -4.43 8.95 3.33
C ILE A 27 -5.79 9.13 2.67
N PHE A 28 -6.08 8.40 1.58
CA PHE A 28 -7.27 8.64 0.78
C PHE A 28 -8.60 8.31 1.49
N PRO A 29 -8.78 7.17 2.17
CA PRO A 29 -10.06 6.86 2.81
C PRO A 29 -10.48 7.85 3.90
N PRO A 30 -9.61 8.28 4.84
CA PRO A 30 -10.01 9.27 5.84
C PRO A 30 -10.26 10.66 5.24
N PHE A 31 -9.50 11.07 4.21
CA PHE A 31 -9.75 12.33 3.51
C PHE A 31 -11.08 12.31 2.75
N LEU A 32 -11.34 11.22 2.02
CA LEU A 32 -12.61 10.98 1.37
C LEU A 32 -13.77 11.04 2.39
N GLY A 33 -13.65 10.32 3.50
CA GLY A 33 -14.68 10.32 4.54
C GLY A 33 -14.96 11.71 5.08
N GLN A 34 -13.91 12.48 5.38
CA GLN A 34 -14.04 13.84 5.87
C GLN A 34 -14.72 14.77 4.84
N SER A 35 -14.29 14.70 3.57
CA SER A 35 -14.77 15.58 2.51
C SER A 35 -16.15 15.19 1.98
N ALA A 36 -16.46 13.91 1.95
CA ALA A 36 -17.74 13.39 1.52
C ALA A 36 -18.82 13.43 2.63
N GLY A 37 -18.42 13.60 3.89
CA GLY A 37 -19.35 13.76 5.01
C GLY A 37 -20.51 12.76 4.99
N THR A 38 -21.74 13.23 4.91
CA THR A 38 -22.95 12.36 4.86
C THR A 38 -23.02 11.48 3.60
N SER A 39 -22.30 11.80 2.52
CA SER A 39 -22.22 11.02 1.28
C SER A 39 -21.12 9.97 1.27
N THR A 40 -20.39 9.77 2.38
CA THR A 40 -19.23 8.87 2.50
C THR A 40 -19.47 7.48 1.90
N TRP A 41 -20.59 6.84 2.18
CA TRP A 41 -20.81 5.46 1.74
C TRP A 41 -21.07 5.32 0.25
N VAL A 42 -21.73 6.30 -0.37
CA VAL A 42 -21.90 6.34 -1.85
C VAL A 42 -20.54 6.57 -2.50
N THR A 43 -19.74 7.46 -1.95
CA THR A 43 -18.36 7.75 -2.41
C THR A 43 -17.47 6.51 -2.25
N MET A 44 -17.58 5.79 -1.13
CA MET A 44 -16.83 4.56 -0.86
C MET A 44 -17.12 3.44 -1.86
N ILE A 45 -18.33 3.33 -2.39
CA ILE A 45 -18.61 2.33 -3.44
C ILE A 45 -17.74 2.60 -4.66
N GLY A 46 -17.67 3.84 -5.14
CA GLY A 46 -16.79 4.22 -6.25
C GLY A 46 -15.31 3.96 -5.93
N PHE A 47 -14.87 4.38 -4.74
CA PHE A 47 -13.50 4.19 -4.25
C PHE A 47 -13.08 2.70 -4.26
N LEU A 48 -13.91 1.82 -3.73
CA LEU A 48 -13.60 0.39 -3.61
C LEU A 48 -13.51 -0.33 -4.97
N ILE A 49 -14.21 0.13 -5.99
CA ILE A 49 -14.09 -0.44 -7.34
C ILE A 49 -12.67 -0.28 -7.85
N THR A 50 -12.06 0.89 -7.71
CA THR A 50 -10.74 1.20 -8.27
C THR A 50 -9.59 0.87 -7.32
N SER A 51 -9.79 1.00 -6.00
CA SER A 51 -8.74 0.70 -5.00
C SER A 51 -8.68 -0.77 -4.57
N VAL A 52 -9.72 -1.57 -4.83
CA VAL A 52 -9.76 -3.00 -4.49
C VAL A 52 -10.10 -3.87 -5.68
N GLY A 53 -11.18 -3.55 -6.39
CA GLY A 53 -11.68 -4.35 -7.50
C GLY A 53 -10.65 -4.48 -8.63
N PHE A 54 -10.18 -3.38 -9.18
CA PHE A 54 -9.21 -3.37 -10.28
C PHE A 54 -7.85 -3.97 -9.88
N PRO A 55 -7.27 -3.69 -8.71
CA PRO A 55 -6.05 -4.35 -8.26
C PRO A 55 -6.16 -5.87 -8.20
N ILE A 56 -7.25 -6.40 -7.66
CA ILE A 56 -7.45 -7.86 -7.61
C ILE A 56 -7.54 -8.44 -9.03
N LEU A 57 -8.29 -7.80 -9.92
CA LEU A 57 -8.37 -8.20 -11.33
C LEU A 57 -7.00 -8.13 -12.01
N GLY A 58 -6.19 -7.10 -11.72
CA GLY A 58 -4.83 -6.95 -12.23
C GLY A 58 -3.91 -8.11 -11.80
N VAL A 59 -3.91 -8.46 -10.51
CA VAL A 59 -3.15 -9.62 -10.00
C VAL A 59 -3.56 -10.92 -10.69
N VAL A 60 -4.87 -11.14 -10.85
CA VAL A 60 -5.40 -12.34 -11.51
C VAL A 60 -5.01 -12.38 -12.99
N ALA A 61 -5.10 -11.25 -13.69
CA ALA A 61 -4.73 -11.15 -15.11
C ALA A 61 -3.25 -11.47 -15.33
N VAL A 62 -2.36 -10.90 -14.50
CA VAL A 62 -0.92 -11.15 -14.55
C VAL A 62 -0.60 -12.60 -14.19
N ALA A 63 -1.25 -13.17 -13.15
CA ALA A 63 -1.08 -14.55 -12.77
C ALA A 63 -1.51 -15.52 -13.88
N LYS A 64 -2.64 -15.25 -14.55
CA LYS A 64 -3.17 -16.04 -15.67
C LYS A 64 -2.29 -15.97 -16.92
N SER A 65 -1.54 -14.92 -17.08
CA SER A 65 -0.65 -14.72 -18.24
C SER A 65 0.81 -15.08 -17.92
N SER A 66 1.08 -15.65 -16.75
CA SER A 66 2.44 -15.98 -16.29
C SER A 66 3.40 -14.77 -16.31
N GLY A 67 2.88 -13.59 -16.09
CA GLY A 67 3.63 -12.32 -15.99
C GLY A 67 3.09 -11.19 -16.84
N LEU A 68 3.46 -9.95 -16.48
CA LEU A 68 3.01 -8.74 -17.18
C LEU A 68 3.50 -8.67 -18.63
N HIS A 69 4.77 -9.05 -18.88
CA HIS A 69 5.32 -9.06 -20.23
C HIS A 69 4.51 -9.97 -21.16
N ASN A 70 4.17 -11.18 -20.70
CA ASN A 70 3.37 -12.12 -21.50
C ASN A 70 1.93 -11.62 -21.71
N LEU A 71 1.36 -10.90 -20.72
CA LEU A 71 0.06 -10.27 -20.87
C LEU A 71 0.09 -9.19 -21.96
N ALA A 72 1.08 -8.32 -21.92
CA ALA A 72 1.26 -7.20 -22.86
C ALA A 72 1.67 -7.68 -24.27
N SER A 73 2.38 -8.81 -24.40
CA SER A 73 2.81 -9.38 -25.67
C SER A 73 1.66 -9.82 -26.60
N ARG A 74 0.46 -9.98 -26.02
CA ARG A 74 -0.77 -10.24 -26.80
C ARG A 74 -1.15 -9.07 -27.71
N VAL A 75 -0.68 -7.86 -27.39
CA VAL A 75 -0.88 -6.67 -28.25
C VAL A 75 0.22 -6.62 -29.31
N HIS A 76 1.48 -6.54 -28.86
CA HIS A 76 2.66 -6.51 -29.74
C HIS A 76 3.93 -6.74 -28.93
N PRO A 77 4.96 -7.46 -29.40
CA PRO A 77 6.19 -7.73 -28.65
C PRO A 77 6.95 -6.46 -28.21
N LEU A 78 7.06 -5.45 -29.08
CA LEU A 78 7.70 -4.18 -28.73
C LEU A 78 6.92 -3.43 -27.65
N PHE A 79 5.58 -3.39 -27.77
CA PHE A 79 4.73 -2.82 -26.74
C PHE A 79 4.94 -3.52 -25.40
N ALA A 80 5.01 -4.85 -25.37
CA ALA A 80 5.24 -5.62 -24.15
C ALA A 80 6.53 -5.21 -23.46
N THR A 81 7.62 -5.10 -24.21
CA THR A 81 8.93 -4.74 -23.67
C THR A 81 8.92 -3.31 -23.12
N VAL A 82 8.49 -2.33 -23.92
CA VAL A 82 8.49 -0.92 -23.53
C VAL A 82 7.53 -0.67 -22.36
N PHE A 83 6.29 -1.15 -22.45
CA PHE A 83 5.27 -0.97 -21.43
C PHE A 83 5.67 -1.61 -20.11
N THR A 84 6.19 -2.83 -20.13
CA THR A 84 6.60 -3.52 -18.90
C THR A 84 7.78 -2.79 -18.24
N ILE A 85 8.79 -2.39 -19.00
CA ILE A 85 9.92 -1.62 -18.45
C ILE A 85 9.44 -0.30 -17.84
N LEU A 86 8.58 0.45 -18.54
CA LEU A 86 8.03 1.70 -18.04
C LEU A 86 7.25 1.53 -16.73
N ILE A 87 6.40 0.50 -16.64
CA ILE A 87 5.66 0.19 -15.40
C ILE A 87 6.62 -0.11 -14.25
N TYR A 88 7.60 -0.99 -14.45
CA TYR A 88 8.55 -1.35 -13.40
C TYR A 88 9.48 -0.20 -12.99
N LEU A 89 9.85 0.67 -13.92
CA LEU A 89 10.63 1.87 -13.61
C LEU A 89 9.79 2.91 -12.87
N SER A 90 8.54 3.16 -13.31
CA SER A 90 7.67 4.18 -12.70
C SER A 90 7.25 3.81 -11.29
N ILE A 91 6.66 2.61 -11.10
CA ILE A 91 6.22 2.19 -9.76
C ILE A 91 7.41 1.78 -8.87
N GLY A 92 8.55 1.44 -9.47
CA GLY A 92 9.78 1.11 -8.79
C GLY A 92 10.59 2.37 -8.40
N PRO A 93 11.83 2.48 -8.91
CA PRO A 93 12.76 3.54 -8.49
C PRO A 93 12.35 4.95 -8.94
N GLY A 94 11.50 5.09 -9.97
CA GLY A 94 11.11 6.40 -10.50
C GLY A 94 10.16 7.18 -9.61
N LEU A 95 9.24 6.51 -8.91
CA LEU A 95 8.24 7.18 -8.08
C LEU A 95 7.85 6.36 -6.85
N GLY A 96 7.42 5.11 -7.01
CA GLY A 96 6.75 4.35 -5.96
C GLY A 96 7.64 4.07 -4.75
N ILE A 97 8.86 3.59 -4.96
CA ILE A 97 9.79 3.24 -3.89
C ILE A 97 10.31 4.49 -3.17
N PRO A 98 10.80 5.57 -3.85
CA PRO A 98 11.21 6.81 -3.19
C PRO A 98 10.08 7.43 -2.36
N ARG A 99 8.88 7.51 -2.91
CA ARG A 99 7.70 8.04 -2.22
C ARG A 99 7.33 7.23 -0.97
N ALA A 100 7.43 5.89 -1.03
CA ALA A 100 7.20 5.05 0.14
C ALA A 100 8.23 5.31 1.26
N GLY A 101 9.44 5.76 0.94
CA GLY A 101 10.46 6.11 1.91
C GLY A 101 10.29 7.50 2.53
N SER A 102 9.92 8.52 1.74
CA SER A 102 9.83 9.92 2.22
C SER A 102 8.47 10.26 2.84
N LEU A 103 7.37 9.74 2.30
CA LEU A 103 6.03 10.14 2.69
C LEU A 103 5.69 9.85 4.17
N PRO A 104 6.09 8.73 4.80
CA PRO A 104 5.85 8.52 6.22
C PRO A 104 6.55 9.56 7.10
N PHE A 105 7.75 9.99 6.69
CA PHE A 105 8.44 11.07 7.39
C PHE A 105 7.67 12.39 7.31
N GLU A 106 7.32 12.81 6.09
CA GLU A 106 6.64 14.07 5.85
C GLU A 106 5.25 14.15 6.53
N MET A 107 4.50 13.05 6.48
CA MET A 107 3.11 13.03 6.92
C MET A 107 2.91 12.67 8.40
N ALA A 108 3.83 11.92 8.99
CA ALA A 108 3.60 11.35 10.31
C ALA A 108 4.77 11.54 11.30
N VAL A 109 5.92 12.01 10.85
CA VAL A 109 7.06 12.29 11.74
C VAL A 109 7.31 13.79 11.84
N ARG A 110 7.49 14.44 10.70
CA ARG A 110 7.80 15.87 10.62
C ARG A 110 6.83 16.80 11.37
N PRO A 111 5.49 16.63 11.27
CA PRO A 111 4.54 17.53 11.94
C PRO A 111 4.67 17.56 13.47
N PHE A 112 5.30 16.55 14.05
CA PHE A 112 5.48 16.41 15.50
C PHE A 112 6.93 16.64 15.95
N MET A 113 7.85 16.99 15.03
CA MET A 113 9.23 17.32 15.39
C MET A 113 9.31 18.72 15.98
N PRO A 114 10.10 18.93 17.07
CA PRO A 114 10.37 20.26 17.59
C PRO A 114 11.09 21.12 16.54
N GLU A 115 10.65 22.35 16.40
CA GLU A 115 11.29 23.33 15.53
C GLU A 115 12.74 23.63 15.96
N GLY A 116 13.64 23.68 14.98
CA GLY A 116 15.04 24.06 15.22
C GLY A 116 15.97 22.95 15.75
N LEU A 117 15.45 21.75 16.06
CA LEU A 117 16.28 20.65 16.61
C LEU A 117 17.26 20.11 15.56
N VAL A 118 16.79 19.88 14.34
CA VAL A 118 17.59 19.35 13.21
C VAL A 118 17.06 19.95 11.92
N SER A 119 17.94 20.22 10.94
CA SER A 119 17.50 20.66 9.62
C SER A 119 16.62 19.59 8.96
N HIS A 120 15.58 20.03 8.22
CA HIS A 120 14.65 19.12 7.55
C HIS A 120 15.36 18.05 6.70
N GLY A 121 16.32 18.46 5.87
CA GLY A 121 17.05 17.53 5.00
C GLY A 121 17.86 16.48 5.76
N LEU A 122 18.49 16.86 6.89
CA LEU A 122 19.24 15.88 7.71
C LEU A 122 18.29 14.90 8.42
N ALA A 123 17.17 15.38 8.92
CA ALA A 123 16.17 14.51 9.56
C ALA A 123 15.55 13.53 8.56
N LEU A 124 15.17 13.99 7.36
CA LEU A 124 14.70 13.15 6.27
C LEU A 124 15.75 12.13 5.85
N PHE A 125 17.02 12.54 5.72
CA PHE A 125 18.10 11.62 5.37
C PHE A 125 18.29 10.52 6.41
N ILE A 126 18.32 10.86 7.71
CA ILE A 126 18.46 9.87 8.79
C ILE A 126 17.28 8.88 8.76
N TYR A 127 16.06 9.40 8.62
CA TYR A 127 14.88 8.56 8.55
C TYR A 127 14.91 7.61 7.35
N THR A 128 15.17 8.14 6.15
CA THR A 128 15.18 7.34 4.91
C THR A 128 16.34 6.35 4.91
N PHE A 129 17.49 6.69 5.48
CA PHE A 129 18.62 5.77 5.65
C PHE A 129 18.24 4.54 6.49
N ILE A 130 17.58 4.77 7.64
CA ILE A 130 17.11 3.69 8.50
C ILE A 130 16.03 2.87 7.77
N PHE A 131 15.04 3.55 7.18
CA PHE A 131 13.94 2.93 6.44
C PHE A 131 14.44 2.01 5.31
N PHE A 132 15.30 2.53 4.42
CA PHE A 132 15.84 1.74 3.31
C PHE A 132 16.83 0.66 3.74
N SER A 133 17.55 0.83 4.85
CA SER A 133 18.38 -0.23 5.44
C SER A 133 17.54 -1.41 5.89
N VAL A 134 16.42 -1.14 6.58
CA VAL A 134 15.47 -2.17 6.99
C VAL A 134 14.80 -2.81 5.77
N ALA A 135 14.33 -2.01 4.81
CA ALA A 135 13.73 -2.50 3.58
C ALA A 135 14.69 -3.41 2.80
N TYR A 136 15.95 -2.99 2.63
CA TYR A 136 17.01 -3.78 2.00
C TYR A 136 17.19 -5.14 2.69
N TRP A 137 17.34 -5.14 4.01
CA TRP A 137 17.50 -6.38 4.79
C TRP A 137 16.31 -7.33 4.63
N LEU A 138 15.08 -6.80 4.61
CA LEU A 138 13.88 -7.59 4.39
C LEU A 138 13.85 -8.22 2.99
N CYS A 139 14.29 -7.49 1.97
CA CYS A 139 14.30 -7.94 0.56
C CYS A 139 15.36 -8.98 0.24
N LEU A 140 16.43 -9.12 1.04
CA LEU A 140 17.53 -10.07 0.76
C LEU A 140 17.09 -11.54 0.73
N SER A 141 15.94 -11.87 1.31
CA SER A 141 15.43 -13.23 1.40
C SER A 141 13.98 -13.31 0.91
N PRO A 142 13.71 -13.35 -0.40
CA PRO A 142 12.35 -13.37 -0.96
C PRO A 142 11.50 -14.54 -0.45
N SER A 143 12.11 -15.69 -0.18
CA SER A 143 11.44 -16.87 0.36
C SER A 143 10.85 -16.66 1.77
N LYS A 144 11.39 -15.69 2.53
CA LYS A 144 10.91 -15.33 3.88
C LYS A 144 9.90 -14.21 3.88
N LEU A 145 9.57 -13.61 2.73
CA LEU A 145 8.64 -12.48 2.66
C LEU A 145 7.26 -12.82 3.24
N VAL A 146 6.70 -13.98 2.88
CA VAL A 146 5.40 -14.43 3.40
C VAL A 146 5.41 -14.51 4.92
N ASP A 147 6.48 -15.05 5.50
CA ASP A 147 6.58 -15.19 6.94
C ASP A 147 6.77 -13.84 7.64
N ARG A 148 7.61 -12.97 7.10
CA ARG A 148 7.88 -11.65 7.68
C ARG A 148 6.68 -10.71 7.54
N MET A 149 6.10 -10.64 6.35
CA MET A 149 4.96 -9.77 6.08
C MET A 149 3.67 -10.37 6.65
N GLY A 150 3.35 -11.61 6.30
CA GLY A 150 2.07 -12.24 6.67
C GLY A 150 1.95 -12.61 8.14
N LYS A 151 3.05 -12.94 8.85
CA LYS A 151 2.99 -13.34 10.27
C LYS A 151 3.25 -12.20 11.25
N ILE A 152 3.99 -11.15 10.85
CA ILE A 152 4.44 -10.11 11.78
C ILE A 152 3.94 -8.74 11.34
N LEU A 153 4.43 -8.23 10.21
CA LEU A 153 4.18 -6.83 9.83
C LEU A 153 2.70 -6.53 9.59
N THR A 154 2.03 -7.38 8.81
CA THR A 154 0.61 -7.18 8.49
C THR A 154 -0.32 -7.33 9.69
N PRO A 155 -0.23 -8.40 10.52
CA PRO A 155 -1.04 -8.48 11.73
C PRO A 155 -0.82 -7.31 12.69
N THR A 156 0.43 -6.87 12.88
CA THR A 156 0.74 -5.70 13.70
C THR A 156 0.04 -4.45 13.16
N LEU A 157 0.13 -4.20 11.86
CA LEU A 157 -0.52 -3.06 11.21
C LEU A 157 -2.05 -3.11 11.36
N LEU A 158 -2.66 -4.27 11.12
CA LEU A 158 -4.11 -4.48 11.28
C LEU A 158 -4.56 -4.25 12.72
N ILE A 159 -3.81 -4.75 13.71
CA ILE A 159 -4.10 -4.54 15.13
C ILE A 159 -4.05 -3.06 15.48
N LEU A 160 -3.01 -2.34 15.03
CA LEU A 160 -2.86 -0.92 15.32
C LEU A 160 -4.01 -0.09 14.70
N ILE A 161 -4.38 -0.33 13.45
CA ILE A 161 -5.49 0.39 12.81
C ILE A 161 -6.82 0.04 13.48
N SER A 162 -7.04 -1.24 13.79
CA SER A 162 -8.26 -1.67 14.49
C SER A 162 -8.36 -1.06 15.89
N ALA A 163 -7.22 -0.91 16.59
CA ALA A 163 -7.18 -0.28 17.91
C ALA A 163 -7.61 1.20 17.85
N ILE A 164 -7.20 1.94 16.80
CA ILE A 164 -7.66 3.32 16.60
C ILE A 164 -9.17 3.35 16.40
N PHE A 165 -9.68 2.50 15.52
CA PHE A 165 -11.10 2.44 15.22
C PHE A 165 -11.92 2.07 16.46
N ILE A 166 -11.50 1.07 17.22
CA ILE A 166 -12.14 0.66 18.48
C ILE A 166 -12.09 1.81 19.50
N ALA A 167 -10.94 2.48 19.65
CA ALA A 167 -10.81 3.61 20.56
C ALA A 167 -11.75 4.78 20.19
N SER A 168 -12.00 5.00 18.89
CA SER A 168 -12.96 6.03 18.44
C SER A 168 -14.41 5.70 18.81
N ILE A 169 -14.76 4.44 19.01
CA ILE A 169 -16.09 4.04 19.49
C ILE A 169 -16.27 4.45 20.97
N PHE A 170 -15.22 4.29 21.79
CA PHE A 170 -15.25 4.68 23.20
C PHE A 170 -15.08 6.20 23.41
N LYS A 171 -14.42 6.88 22.48
CA LYS A 171 -14.23 8.33 22.49
C LYS A 171 -14.71 8.92 21.15
N PRO A 172 -16.04 9.10 20.99
CA PRO A 172 -16.62 9.51 19.72
C PRO A 172 -16.09 10.85 19.21
N LEU A 173 -15.79 10.92 17.93
CA LEU A 173 -15.27 12.13 17.28
C LEU A 173 -16.39 13.15 17.03
N GLY A 174 -17.59 12.70 16.68
CA GLY A 174 -18.74 13.55 16.39
C GLY A 174 -19.69 12.95 15.37
N SER A 175 -20.57 13.76 14.82
CA SER A 175 -21.41 13.41 13.67
C SER A 175 -20.61 13.52 12.37
N TYR A 176 -21.16 12.96 11.29
CA TYR A 176 -20.61 13.16 9.95
C TYR A 176 -20.64 14.64 9.59
N GLY A 177 -19.55 15.12 8.98
CA GLY A 177 -19.43 16.49 8.49
C GLY A 177 -20.31 16.75 7.27
N GLU A 178 -20.28 18.00 6.82
CA GLU A 178 -20.93 18.41 5.56
C GLU A 178 -20.16 17.88 4.35
N VAL A 179 -20.88 17.71 3.24
CA VAL A 179 -20.29 17.34 1.95
C VAL A 179 -19.61 18.55 1.35
N THR A 180 -18.36 18.42 0.92
CA THR A 180 -17.55 19.51 0.39
C THR A 180 -16.98 19.21 -1.00
N GLY A 181 -16.56 20.24 -1.72
CA GLY A 181 -15.83 20.12 -2.99
C GLY A 181 -16.60 19.32 -4.06
N ASN A 182 -15.89 18.49 -4.79
CA ASN A 182 -16.46 17.72 -5.89
C ASN A 182 -17.45 16.63 -5.43
N TYR A 183 -17.45 16.27 -4.15
CA TYR A 183 -18.36 15.25 -3.61
C TYR A 183 -19.82 15.74 -3.50
N ILE A 184 -20.07 17.06 -3.55
CA ILE A 184 -21.42 17.64 -3.56
C ILE A 184 -22.19 17.19 -4.81
N HIS A 185 -21.54 17.25 -5.97
CA HIS A 185 -22.19 17.00 -7.26
C HIS A 185 -22.08 15.55 -7.74
N SER A 186 -20.96 14.90 -7.43
CA SER A 186 -20.65 13.59 -7.99
C SER A 186 -19.90 12.69 -6.97
N PRO A 187 -20.53 12.31 -5.85
CA PRO A 187 -19.84 11.56 -4.79
C PRO A 187 -19.26 10.22 -5.29
N PHE A 188 -20.03 9.46 -6.07
CA PHE A 188 -19.56 8.18 -6.62
C PHE A 188 -18.35 8.35 -7.55
N VAL A 189 -18.40 9.32 -8.48
CA VAL A 189 -17.31 9.56 -9.45
C VAL A 189 -16.06 10.06 -8.74
N SER A 190 -16.21 10.98 -7.76
CA SER A 190 -15.09 11.46 -6.96
C SER A 190 -14.42 10.30 -6.23
N GLY A 191 -15.20 9.43 -5.58
CA GLY A 191 -14.65 8.24 -4.95
C GLY A 191 -13.95 7.29 -5.91
N PHE A 192 -14.51 7.07 -7.10
CA PHE A 192 -13.88 6.26 -8.14
C PHE A 192 -12.50 6.82 -8.54
N LEU A 193 -12.37 8.13 -8.71
CA LEU A 193 -11.12 8.78 -9.04
C LEU A 193 -10.12 8.72 -7.88
N ASP A 194 -10.57 8.96 -6.65
CA ASP A 194 -9.72 8.88 -5.47
C ASP A 194 -9.17 7.46 -5.23
N GLY A 195 -10.01 6.45 -5.44
CA GLY A 195 -9.57 5.06 -5.34
C GLY A 195 -8.52 4.69 -6.38
N TYR A 196 -8.58 5.30 -7.58
CA TYR A 196 -7.55 5.12 -8.59
C TYR A 196 -6.22 5.78 -8.20
N MET A 197 -6.28 6.91 -7.46
CA MET A 197 -5.10 7.64 -6.98
C MET A 197 -4.30 6.89 -5.91
N THR A 198 -4.82 5.79 -5.32
CA THR A 198 -4.04 4.89 -4.48
C THR A 198 -2.90 4.21 -5.25
N MET A 199 -2.97 4.16 -6.58
CA MET A 199 -2.03 3.52 -7.51
C MET A 199 -1.97 1.99 -7.39
N ASP A 200 -2.87 1.37 -6.63
CA ASP A 200 -2.88 -0.08 -6.41
C ASP A 200 -3.12 -0.87 -7.71
N THR A 201 -3.89 -0.32 -8.65
CA THR A 201 -4.13 -0.95 -9.96
C THR A 201 -2.84 -1.11 -10.76
N ILE A 202 -1.95 -0.11 -10.74
CA ILE A 202 -0.64 -0.18 -11.40
C ILE A 202 0.28 -1.12 -10.62
N ALA A 203 0.27 -1.03 -9.29
CA ALA A 203 1.07 -1.89 -8.42
C ALA A 203 0.70 -3.38 -8.57
N ALA A 204 -0.58 -3.69 -8.84
CA ALA A 204 -1.07 -5.04 -9.08
C ALA A 204 -0.37 -5.72 -10.27
N LEU A 205 -0.01 -4.95 -11.31
CA LEU A 205 0.73 -5.44 -12.46
C LEU A 205 2.12 -5.95 -12.07
N ASN A 206 2.73 -5.37 -11.04
CA ASN A 206 4.00 -5.80 -10.50
C ASN A 206 3.81 -6.94 -9.48
N PHE A 207 2.83 -6.84 -8.59
CA PHE A 207 2.65 -7.82 -7.50
C PHE A 207 2.13 -9.17 -7.98
N GLY A 208 1.47 -9.24 -9.13
CA GLY A 208 0.97 -10.48 -9.70
C GLY A 208 2.05 -11.55 -9.90
N ILE A 209 3.27 -11.15 -10.29
CA ILE A 209 4.41 -12.09 -10.41
C ILE A 209 4.89 -12.58 -9.03
N VAL A 210 4.97 -11.67 -8.05
CA VAL A 210 5.40 -12.02 -6.69
C VAL A 210 4.47 -13.06 -6.07
N ILE A 211 3.15 -12.84 -6.17
CA ILE A 211 2.13 -13.77 -5.67
C ILE A 211 2.24 -15.13 -6.36
N SER A 212 2.41 -15.14 -7.69
CA SER A 212 2.57 -16.39 -8.45
C SER A 212 3.80 -17.17 -8.01
N LEU A 213 4.94 -16.50 -7.81
CA LEU A 213 6.18 -17.12 -7.33
C LEU A 213 6.05 -17.65 -5.90
N VAL A 214 5.38 -16.89 -5.02
CA VAL A 214 5.11 -17.33 -3.65
C VAL A 214 4.22 -18.58 -3.63
N ILE A 215 3.15 -18.62 -4.43
CA ILE A 215 2.27 -19.79 -4.53
C ILE A 215 3.05 -21.01 -5.05
N LYS A 216 3.92 -20.81 -6.05
CA LYS A 216 4.82 -21.88 -6.56
C LYS A 216 5.78 -22.38 -5.47
N SER A 217 6.37 -21.49 -4.67
CA SER A 217 7.29 -21.88 -3.59
C SER A 217 6.63 -22.69 -2.48
N LYS A 218 5.28 -22.65 -2.40
CA LYS A 218 4.47 -23.50 -1.50
C LYS A 218 4.09 -24.86 -2.11
N GLY A 219 4.74 -25.25 -3.21
CA GLY A 219 4.52 -26.55 -3.87
C GLY A 219 3.23 -26.63 -4.71
N ILE A 220 2.65 -25.49 -5.09
CA ILE A 220 1.55 -25.46 -6.04
C ILE A 220 2.11 -25.42 -7.46
N GLU A 221 1.81 -26.43 -8.25
CA GLU A 221 2.24 -26.57 -9.63
C GLU A 221 1.03 -26.46 -10.58
N GLY A 222 1.32 -25.99 -11.80
CA GLY A 222 0.32 -25.83 -12.86
C GLY A 222 -0.39 -24.47 -12.83
N GLU A 223 -0.53 -23.88 -14.01
CA GLU A 223 -1.06 -22.53 -14.21
C GLU A 223 -2.48 -22.36 -13.60
N LYS A 224 -3.38 -23.32 -13.88
CA LYS A 224 -4.77 -23.27 -13.35
C LYS A 224 -4.80 -23.27 -11.83
N ALA A 225 -3.91 -24.03 -11.16
CA ALA A 225 -3.86 -24.09 -9.70
C ALA A 225 -3.29 -22.79 -9.12
N ILE A 226 -2.28 -22.19 -9.74
CA ILE A 226 -1.70 -20.90 -9.35
C ILE A 226 -2.76 -19.81 -9.46
N VAL A 227 -3.45 -19.69 -10.59
CA VAL A 227 -4.52 -18.70 -10.80
C VAL A 227 -5.63 -18.87 -9.77
N LYS A 228 -6.10 -20.10 -9.53
CA LYS A 228 -7.15 -20.39 -8.54
C LYS A 228 -6.76 -19.93 -7.13
N ASN A 229 -5.52 -20.18 -6.72
CA ASN A 229 -5.04 -19.77 -5.41
C ASN A 229 -4.76 -18.25 -5.35
N SER A 230 -4.33 -17.62 -6.45
CA SER A 230 -4.19 -16.15 -6.55
C SER A 230 -5.55 -15.45 -6.42
N VAL A 231 -6.61 -15.97 -7.06
CA VAL A 231 -7.98 -15.46 -6.93
C VAL A 231 -8.46 -15.55 -5.49
N LYS A 232 -8.27 -16.71 -4.83
CA LYS A 232 -8.65 -16.87 -3.43
C LYS A 232 -7.90 -15.89 -2.52
N ALA A 233 -6.59 -15.77 -2.67
CA ALA A 233 -5.78 -14.83 -1.90
C ALA A 233 -6.20 -13.37 -2.16
N GLY A 234 -6.51 -13.03 -3.41
CA GLY A 234 -7.03 -11.71 -3.79
C GLY A 234 -8.36 -11.38 -3.13
N ILE A 235 -9.32 -12.31 -3.13
CA ILE A 235 -10.62 -12.11 -2.47
C ILE A 235 -10.46 -11.86 -0.97
N PHE A 236 -9.63 -12.65 -0.28
CA PHE A 236 -9.40 -12.45 1.16
C PHE A 236 -8.65 -11.13 1.43
N ALA A 237 -7.60 -10.81 0.66
CA ALA A 237 -6.89 -9.55 0.79
C ALA A 237 -7.81 -8.35 0.50
N GLY A 238 -8.64 -8.44 -0.54
CA GLY A 238 -9.62 -7.41 -0.88
C GLY A 238 -10.69 -7.23 0.19
N GLY A 239 -11.17 -8.31 0.79
CA GLY A 239 -12.09 -8.23 1.92
C GLY A 239 -11.49 -7.48 3.12
N LEU A 240 -10.22 -7.73 3.44
CA LEU A 240 -9.49 -6.99 4.47
C LEU A 240 -9.33 -5.51 4.09
N LEU A 241 -8.98 -5.20 2.83
CA LEU A 241 -8.87 -3.82 2.35
C LEU A 241 -10.22 -3.08 2.50
N ILE A 242 -11.34 -3.70 2.09
CA ILE A 242 -12.67 -3.11 2.23
C ILE A 242 -12.97 -2.77 3.69
N ILE A 243 -12.69 -3.68 4.62
CA ILE A 243 -12.93 -3.46 6.05
C ILE A 243 -12.09 -2.28 6.55
N ILE A 244 -10.79 -2.27 6.29
CA ILE A 244 -9.88 -1.23 6.77
C ILE A 244 -10.20 0.14 6.14
N TYR A 245 -10.48 0.20 4.84
CA TYR A 245 -10.87 1.45 4.19
C TYR A 245 -12.19 1.99 4.73
N SER A 246 -13.16 1.12 5.01
CA SER A 246 -14.43 1.52 5.63
C SER A 246 -14.22 2.08 7.04
N MET A 247 -13.34 1.47 7.85
CA MET A 247 -12.97 1.99 9.16
C MET A 247 -12.31 3.38 9.05
N LEU A 248 -11.33 3.54 8.16
CA LEU A 248 -10.63 4.79 7.96
C LEU A 248 -11.54 5.90 7.41
N ALA A 249 -12.43 5.58 6.46
CA ALA A 249 -13.40 6.52 5.91
C ALA A 249 -14.41 6.95 6.99
N HIS A 250 -14.87 6.04 7.84
CA HIS A 250 -15.74 6.37 8.97
C HIS A 250 -15.04 7.33 9.97
N LEU A 251 -13.77 7.07 10.31
CA LEU A 251 -12.97 7.98 11.14
C LEU A 251 -12.88 9.37 10.51
N GLY A 252 -12.63 9.45 9.21
CA GLY A 252 -12.62 10.71 8.47
C GLY A 252 -13.96 11.43 8.52
N ALA A 253 -15.06 10.73 8.20
CA ALA A 253 -16.39 11.30 8.16
C ALA A 253 -16.83 11.88 9.52
N THR A 254 -16.56 11.14 10.61
CA THR A 254 -16.88 11.60 11.98
C THR A 254 -15.94 12.68 12.47
N SER A 255 -14.74 12.79 11.93
CA SER A 255 -13.78 13.85 12.26
C SER A 255 -14.15 15.19 11.62
N GLY A 256 -14.80 15.17 10.46
CA GLY A 256 -15.20 16.36 9.71
C GLY A 256 -16.11 17.30 10.49
N GLY A 257 -17.07 16.75 11.23
CA GLY A 257 -17.96 17.54 12.08
C GLY A 257 -17.28 18.22 13.28
N ARG A 258 -16.11 17.73 13.71
CA ARG A 258 -15.36 18.27 14.86
C ARG A 258 -14.21 19.18 14.46
N PHE A 259 -13.41 18.79 13.48
CA PHE A 259 -12.15 19.48 13.15
C PHE A 259 -12.24 20.31 11.87
N GLY A 260 -13.36 20.21 11.14
CA GLY A 260 -13.52 20.90 9.85
C GLY A 260 -12.67 20.27 8.75
N ALA A 261 -12.48 21.03 7.66
CA ALA A 261 -11.69 20.58 6.51
C ALA A 261 -10.19 20.52 6.83
N THR A 262 -9.52 19.51 6.33
CA THR A 262 -8.06 19.35 6.37
C THR A 262 -7.49 19.37 4.96
N GLU A 263 -6.19 19.60 4.85
CA GLU A 263 -5.50 19.63 3.55
C GLU A 263 -5.33 18.23 2.93
N ASN A 264 -5.22 17.20 3.78
CA ASN A 264 -5.03 15.83 3.36
C ASN A 264 -5.41 14.83 4.47
N GLY A 265 -5.52 13.56 4.10
CA GLY A 265 -5.91 12.51 5.05
C GLY A 265 -4.89 12.19 6.14
N ALA A 266 -3.62 12.54 5.97
CA ALA A 266 -2.64 12.40 7.04
C ALA A 266 -2.93 13.41 8.16
N GLN A 267 -3.27 14.64 7.83
CA GLN A 267 -3.72 15.65 8.79
C GLN A 267 -5.04 15.24 9.46
N THR A 268 -5.97 14.66 8.69
CA THR A 268 -7.21 14.08 9.25
C THR A 268 -6.90 13.04 10.31
N LEU A 269 -6.03 12.07 10.00
CA LEU A 269 -5.62 11.04 10.95
C LEU A 269 -4.84 11.61 12.13
N ALA A 270 -3.98 12.61 11.91
CA ALA A 270 -3.23 13.26 12.99
C ALA A 270 -4.18 13.91 14.01
N ASN A 271 -5.19 14.63 13.53
CA ASN A 271 -6.22 15.23 14.40
C ASN A 271 -6.99 14.17 15.20
N VAL A 272 -7.36 13.06 14.55
CA VAL A 272 -8.02 11.93 15.20
C VAL A 272 -7.14 11.32 16.28
N MET A 273 -5.84 11.08 15.94
CA MET A 273 -4.89 10.45 16.85
C MET A 273 -4.58 11.32 18.08
N LEU A 274 -4.35 12.62 17.86
CA LEU A 274 -4.15 13.57 18.95
C LEU A 274 -5.38 13.67 19.86
N TYR A 275 -6.58 13.69 19.27
CA TYR A 275 -7.81 13.70 20.04
C TYR A 275 -7.99 12.44 20.90
N ILE A 276 -7.76 11.25 20.33
CA ILE A 276 -8.01 9.98 21.02
C ILE A 276 -6.91 9.68 22.04
N PHE A 277 -5.64 9.81 21.66
CA PHE A 277 -4.48 9.33 22.42
C PHE A 277 -3.55 10.44 22.94
N GLY A 278 -3.87 11.72 22.68
CA GLY A 278 -2.97 12.82 23.05
C GLY A 278 -1.62 12.72 22.33
N ASP A 279 -0.53 13.13 23.00
CA ASP A 279 0.82 13.13 22.42
C ASP A 279 1.31 11.75 21.99
N GLY A 280 0.85 10.68 22.63
CA GLY A 280 1.14 9.31 22.22
C GLY A 280 0.56 8.95 20.85
N GLY A 281 -0.47 9.66 20.40
CA GLY A 281 -1.09 9.48 19.09
C GLY A 281 -0.14 9.79 17.93
N ALA A 282 0.74 10.76 18.08
CA ALA A 282 1.74 11.11 17.08
C ALA A 282 2.71 9.93 16.80
N VAL A 283 3.22 9.32 17.87
CA VAL A 283 4.12 8.17 17.77
C VAL A 283 3.41 6.98 17.12
N LEU A 284 2.17 6.71 17.53
CA LEU A 284 1.39 5.61 16.98
C LEU A 284 1.11 5.82 15.49
N LEU A 285 0.78 7.05 15.07
CA LEU A 285 0.59 7.41 13.67
C LEU A 285 1.88 7.20 12.85
N ALA A 286 3.02 7.68 13.36
CA ALA A 286 4.32 7.50 12.72
C ALA A 286 4.66 6.02 12.51
N VAL A 287 4.40 5.17 13.51
CA VAL A 287 4.61 3.71 13.41
C VAL A 287 3.72 3.10 12.34
N ILE A 288 2.43 3.45 12.30
CA ILE A 288 1.46 2.92 11.31
C ILE A 288 1.88 3.30 9.89
N PHE A 289 2.18 4.59 9.65
CA PHE A 289 2.63 5.04 8.32
C PHE A 289 3.93 4.36 7.90
N THR A 290 4.91 4.28 8.82
CA THR A 290 6.19 3.63 8.54
C THR A 290 6.01 2.15 8.20
N LEU A 291 5.20 1.40 8.96
CA LEU A 291 4.94 -0.01 8.69
C LEU A 291 4.20 -0.24 7.36
N ALA A 292 3.17 0.55 7.08
CA ALA A 292 2.42 0.45 5.84
C ALA A 292 3.31 0.73 4.62
N CYS A 293 4.10 1.80 4.68
CA CYS A 293 5.02 2.13 3.60
C CYS A 293 6.16 1.13 3.46
N LEU A 294 6.68 0.60 4.57
CA LEU A 294 7.75 -0.39 4.56
C LEU A 294 7.31 -1.68 3.88
N THR A 295 6.10 -2.18 4.16
CA THR A 295 5.59 -3.40 3.53
C THR A 295 5.41 -3.24 2.02
N THR A 296 4.83 -2.15 1.57
CA THR A 296 4.69 -1.84 0.15
C THR A 296 6.05 -1.63 -0.53
N CYS A 297 6.97 -0.89 0.11
CA CYS A 297 8.33 -0.67 -0.40
C CYS A 297 9.09 -2.00 -0.60
N VAL A 298 9.03 -2.90 0.38
CA VAL A 298 9.63 -4.25 0.28
C VAL A 298 9.03 -5.04 -0.87
N GLY A 299 7.73 -4.96 -1.07
CA GLY A 299 7.04 -5.58 -2.21
C GLY A 299 7.53 -5.04 -3.55
N LEU A 300 7.61 -3.73 -3.69
CA LEU A 300 8.07 -3.06 -4.91
C LEU A 300 9.54 -3.37 -5.22
N ILE A 301 10.43 -3.24 -4.24
CA ILE A 301 11.86 -3.58 -4.43
C ILE A 301 12.01 -5.04 -4.86
N THR A 302 11.30 -5.96 -4.20
CA THR A 302 11.37 -7.39 -4.53
C THR A 302 10.86 -7.67 -5.93
N SER A 303 9.70 -7.13 -6.29
CA SER A 303 9.07 -7.31 -7.60
C SER A 303 9.95 -6.76 -8.74
N CYS A 304 10.44 -5.52 -8.59
CA CYS A 304 11.33 -4.89 -9.56
C CYS A 304 12.65 -5.66 -9.70
N SER A 305 13.23 -6.10 -8.58
CA SER A 305 14.48 -6.89 -8.61
C SER A 305 14.29 -8.22 -9.32
N GLN A 306 13.17 -8.92 -9.09
CA GLN A 306 12.84 -10.16 -9.78
C GLN A 306 12.68 -9.96 -11.29
N TYR A 307 12.02 -8.88 -11.70
CA TYR A 307 11.86 -8.54 -13.10
C TYR A 307 13.19 -8.19 -13.78
N PHE A 308 14.01 -7.32 -13.16
CA PHE A 308 15.28 -6.88 -13.76
C PHE A 308 16.30 -8.02 -13.90
N VAL A 309 16.26 -9.01 -13.04
CA VAL A 309 17.05 -10.25 -13.23
C VAL A 309 16.68 -10.95 -14.54
N THR A 310 15.42 -10.92 -14.96
CA THR A 310 15.00 -11.52 -16.23
C THR A 310 15.51 -10.76 -17.46
N LEU A 311 15.77 -9.45 -17.32
CA LEU A 311 16.34 -8.62 -18.39
C LEU A 311 17.85 -8.76 -18.51
N SER A 312 18.55 -8.97 -17.40
CA SER A 312 20.00 -9.10 -17.37
C SER A 312 20.45 -10.16 -16.38
N SER A 313 20.83 -11.32 -16.91
CA SER A 313 21.40 -12.43 -16.12
C SER A 313 22.78 -12.13 -15.51
N LYS A 314 23.45 -11.04 -15.97
CA LYS A 314 24.76 -10.62 -15.46
C LYS A 314 24.68 -10.01 -14.06
N VAL A 315 23.52 -9.48 -13.66
CA VAL A 315 23.31 -8.80 -12.37
C VAL A 315 22.45 -9.70 -11.48
N SER A 316 23.01 -10.06 -10.32
CA SER A 316 22.29 -10.92 -9.37
C SER A 316 21.08 -10.23 -8.72
N TYR A 317 20.13 -11.00 -8.25
CA TYR A 317 18.97 -10.49 -7.49
C TYR A 317 19.39 -9.55 -6.34
N LYS A 318 20.38 -9.96 -5.54
CA LYS A 318 20.87 -9.15 -4.41
C LYS A 318 21.50 -7.82 -4.86
N ALA A 319 22.16 -7.83 -6.03
CA ALA A 319 22.71 -6.60 -6.60
C ALA A 319 21.60 -5.65 -7.05
N TRP A 320 20.54 -6.16 -7.71
CA TRP A 320 19.37 -5.35 -8.06
C TRP A 320 18.67 -4.78 -6.83
N VAL A 321 18.45 -5.58 -5.77
CA VAL A 321 17.90 -5.08 -4.50
C VAL A 321 18.73 -3.92 -3.95
N ARG A 322 20.08 -4.02 -3.98
CA ARG A 322 20.97 -2.95 -3.52
C ARG A 322 20.85 -1.69 -4.37
N ILE A 323 20.89 -1.86 -5.70
CA ILE A 323 20.79 -0.74 -6.66
C ILE A 323 19.45 0.00 -6.44
N LEU A 324 18.35 -0.72 -6.38
CA LEU A 324 17.01 -0.13 -6.21
C LEU A 324 16.86 0.57 -4.85
N ALA A 325 17.34 -0.05 -3.77
CA ALA A 325 17.27 0.57 -2.45
C ALA A 325 18.11 1.86 -2.37
N LEU A 326 19.35 1.84 -2.88
CA LEU A 326 20.23 3.01 -2.86
C LEU A 326 19.75 4.12 -3.78
N SER A 327 19.38 3.81 -5.03
CA SER A 327 18.87 4.82 -5.97
C SER A 327 17.59 5.47 -5.46
N SER A 328 16.67 4.66 -4.90
CA SER A 328 15.40 5.17 -4.35
C SER A 328 15.64 5.99 -3.07
N MET A 329 16.62 5.63 -2.23
CA MET A 329 16.98 6.43 -1.07
C MET A 329 17.52 7.81 -1.50
N ILE A 330 18.38 7.87 -2.54
CA ILE A 330 18.88 9.15 -3.07
C ILE A 330 17.69 9.99 -3.57
N LEU A 331 16.83 9.41 -4.40
CA LEU A 331 15.67 10.12 -4.96
C LEU A 331 14.64 10.55 -3.90
N ALA A 332 14.53 9.81 -2.79
CA ALA A 332 13.66 10.18 -1.68
C ALA A 332 14.11 11.42 -0.90
N ASN A 333 15.39 11.85 -1.10
CA ASN A 333 15.99 13.01 -0.45
C ASN A 333 16.23 14.19 -1.41
N MET A 334 15.77 14.09 -2.66
CA MET A 334 15.84 15.17 -3.66
C MET A 334 14.53 15.96 -3.66
#